data_c6ae2228fee15a2a4793f058c4a11694
#
_entry.id   c6ae2228fee15a2a4793f058c4a11694
#
_cell.length_a   1.000
_cell.length_b   1.000
_cell.length_c   1.000
_cell.angle_alpha   90.00
_cell.angle_beta   90.00
_cell.angle_gamma   90.00
#
_symmetry.space_group_name_H-M   'P 1'
#
loop_
_entity.id
_entity.type
_entity.pdbx_description
1 polymer ?
#
loop_
_entity_poly.entity_id
_entity_poly.type
_entity_poly.pdbx_seq_one_letter_code
_entity_poly.pdbx_strand_id
1 'polypeptide(L)'
;MNHILKLNKLTRQFKSGDKTLTVVDNVTFEIEEGISCAIVGPSGSGKTTLLGLSAGLDQPTSGDVTLNGINLKPLNEDQRAEVRNRHVGFVFQTFQLVPTLTAVENVMVPLELRGEATNQVRERAIELLEEVGLGERSHHYPTQLSGGEQQRVAVARAFINNPKILFADEPTGNLDSETGEHIENLIFDLNRKQGTTLVLVTHDLDLADKCDRVIKLKNGEVDSDVFKSSGEAVA
;
A
#
# COMPACT_ATOMS: atom_id res chain seq x y z
N MET A 1 1.64 -11.36 20.21
CA MET A 1 1.21 -11.11 18.81
C MET A 1 2.39 -10.51 18.07
N ASN A 2 2.59 -10.86 16.81
CA ASN A 2 3.69 -10.32 16.02
C ASN A 2 3.19 -9.06 15.30
N HIS A 3 3.93 -7.94 15.42
CA HIS A 3 3.57 -6.69 14.78
C HIS A 3 4.40 -6.52 13.52
N ILE A 4 3.75 -6.40 12.38
CA ILE A 4 4.40 -6.22 11.08
C ILE A 4 4.91 -4.79 10.89
N LEU A 5 4.21 -3.82 11.46
CA LEU A 5 4.56 -2.39 11.39
C LEU A 5 4.49 -1.77 12.79
N LYS A 6 5.54 -1.03 13.15
CA LYS A 6 5.59 -0.22 14.39
C LYS A 6 6.09 1.17 14.07
N LEU A 7 5.31 2.16 14.48
CA LEU A 7 5.68 3.57 14.45
C LEU A 7 5.88 4.07 15.88
N ASN A 8 7.00 4.70 16.15
CA ASN A 8 7.34 5.22 17.46
C ASN A 8 7.69 6.70 17.39
N LYS A 9 6.79 7.55 17.92
CA LYS A 9 6.94 9.01 17.96
C LYS A 9 7.33 9.62 16.62
N LEU A 10 6.71 9.15 15.56
CA LEU A 10 7.05 9.50 14.19
C LEU A 10 6.64 10.94 13.90
N THR A 11 7.60 11.77 13.47
CA THR A 11 7.35 13.17 13.13
C THR A 11 7.97 13.49 11.77
N ARG A 12 7.23 14.22 10.94
CA ARG A 12 7.73 14.74 9.66
C ARG A 12 7.46 16.22 9.53
N GLN A 13 8.54 16.97 9.30
CA GLN A 13 8.52 18.41 9.14
C GLN A 13 9.14 18.80 7.80
N PHE A 14 8.58 19.81 7.17
CA PHE A 14 9.12 20.43 5.96
C PHE A 14 9.45 21.89 6.22
N LYS A 15 10.62 22.33 5.75
CA LYS A 15 11.00 23.73 5.79
C LYS A 15 10.45 24.44 4.55
N SER A 16 9.73 25.55 4.76
CA SER A 16 9.22 26.41 3.70
C SER A 16 9.62 27.87 4.02
N GLY A 17 10.78 28.30 3.51
CA GLY A 17 11.43 29.57 3.92
C GLY A 17 11.75 29.55 5.40
N ASP A 18 11.29 30.55 6.14
CA ASP A 18 11.49 30.70 7.59
C ASP A 18 10.43 29.92 8.43
N LYS A 19 9.48 29.24 7.78
CA LYS A 19 8.43 28.49 8.46
C LYS A 19 8.72 27.00 8.41
N THR A 20 8.42 26.32 9.51
CA THR A 20 8.39 24.85 9.58
C THR A 20 6.94 24.38 9.57
N LEU A 21 6.61 23.54 8.60
CA LEU A 21 5.31 22.86 8.52
C LEU A 21 5.46 21.45 9.06
N THR A 22 4.79 21.13 10.15
CA THR A 22 4.69 19.76 10.68
C THR A 22 3.48 19.07 10.02
N VAL A 23 3.74 18.00 9.27
CA VAL A 23 2.71 17.25 8.52
C VAL A 23 2.32 15.98 9.26
N VAL A 24 3.27 15.34 9.94
CA VAL A 24 3.04 14.21 10.85
C VAL A 24 3.68 14.58 12.18
N ASP A 25 2.96 14.46 13.28
CA ASP A 25 3.41 14.87 14.59
C ASP A 25 3.23 13.77 15.64
N ASN A 26 4.35 13.29 16.18
CA ASN A 26 4.44 12.35 17.29
C ASN A 26 3.52 11.11 17.18
N VAL A 27 3.34 10.59 15.95
CA VAL A 27 2.47 9.44 15.68
C VAL A 27 3.09 8.16 16.23
N THR A 28 2.32 7.41 17.02
CA THR A 28 2.74 6.13 17.62
C THR A 28 1.60 5.13 17.53
N PHE A 29 1.80 4.03 16.83
CA PHE A 29 0.93 2.84 16.83
C PHE A 29 1.69 1.62 16.27
N GLU A 30 1.10 0.45 16.48
CA GLU A 30 1.61 -0.81 15.93
C GLU A 30 0.50 -1.50 15.15
N ILE A 31 0.82 -2.19 14.05
CA ILE A 31 -0.14 -3.00 13.26
C ILE A 31 0.27 -4.46 13.36
N GLU A 32 -0.68 -5.31 13.72
CA GLU A 32 -0.51 -6.76 13.82
C GLU A 32 -0.43 -7.39 12.43
N GLU A 33 0.26 -8.53 12.34
CA GLU A 33 0.36 -9.29 11.09
C GLU A 33 -1.00 -9.89 10.70
N GLY A 34 -1.37 -9.76 9.43
CA GLY A 34 -2.54 -10.40 8.84
C GLY A 34 -3.86 -9.62 8.97
N ILE A 35 -3.87 -8.43 9.62
CA ILE A 35 -5.08 -7.59 9.71
C ILE A 35 -5.15 -6.58 8.58
N SER A 36 -6.35 -6.04 8.35
CA SER A 36 -6.60 -4.86 7.53
C SER A 36 -6.78 -3.62 8.40
N CYS A 37 -6.05 -2.54 8.09
CA CYS A 37 -6.07 -1.29 8.82
C CYS A 37 -6.31 -0.12 7.87
N ALA A 38 -7.38 0.65 8.07
CA ALA A 38 -7.64 1.89 7.35
C ALA A 38 -7.07 3.09 8.12
N ILE A 39 -6.42 4.00 7.40
CA ILE A 39 -6.00 5.32 7.88
C ILE A 39 -6.89 6.36 7.19
N VAL A 40 -7.76 7.00 7.96
CA VAL A 40 -8.73 7.98 7.46
C VAL A 40 -8.45 9.38 8.00
N GLY A 41 -9.04 10.39 7.38
CA GLY A 41 -8.95 11.78 7.84
C GLY A 41 -9.15 12.77 6.70
N PRO A 42 -9.33 14.06 7.00
CA PRO A 42 -9.54 15.09 5.99
C PRO A 42 -8.32 15.24 5.05
N SER A 43 -8.54 15.88 3.90
CA SER A 43 -7.43 16.24 3.00
C SER A 43 -6.40 17.10 3.76
N GLY A 44 -5.11 16.83 3.52
CA GLY A 44 -4.02 17.51 4.22
C GLY A 44 -3.75 17.06 5.66
N SER A 45 -4.44 16.04 6.19
CA SER A 45 -4.18 15.52 7.55
C SER A 45 -2.88 14.72 7.70
N GLY A 46 -2.12 14.51 6.62
CA GLY A 46 -0.83 13.79 6.65
C GLY A 46 -0.89 12.31 6.28
N LYS A 47 -2.03 11.76 5.84
CA LYS A 47 -2.22 10.32 5.54
C LYS A 47 -1.20 9.74 4.56
N THR A 48 -1.11 10.33 3.36
CA THR A 48 -0.14 9.88 2.33
C THR A 48 1.30 10.02 2.80
N THR A 49 1.62 11.09 3.55
CA THR A 49 2.96 11.26 4.16
C THR A 49 3.23 10.18 5.19
N LEU A 50 2.27 9.88 6.07
CA LEU A 50 2.39 8.83 7.06
C LEU A 50 2.57 7.46 6.41
N LEU A 51 1.80 7.16 5.35
CA LEU A 51 1.96 5.93 4.56
C LEU A 51 3.36 5.84 3.95
N GLY A 52 3.85 6.91 3.31
CA GLY A 52 5.19 6.94 2.72
C GLY A 52 6.31 6.73 3.75
N LEU A 53 6.18 7.32 4.95
CA LEU A 53 7.11 7.10 6.06
C LEU A 53 7.04 5.65 6.56
N SER A 54 5.83 5.10 6.75
CA SER A 54 5.59 3.73 7.21
C SER A 54 6.17 2.69 6.29
N ALA A 55 6.12 2.95 5.00
CA ALA A 55 6.66 2.09 3.95
C ALA A 55 8.15 2.32 3.67
N GLY A 56 8.79 3.29 4.32
CA GLY A 56 10.20 3.63 4.10
C GLY A 56 10.47 4.29 2.75
N LEU A 57 9.46 4.89 2.10
CA LEU A 57 9.63 5.70 0.88
C LEU A 57 10.22 7.08 1.19
N ASP A 58 9.98 7.58 2.41
CA ASP A 58 10.54 8.83 2.92
C ASP A 58 11.13 8.62 4.33
N GLN A 59 11.92 9.60 4.79
CA GLN A 59 12.54 9.54 6.10
C GLN A 59 11.82 10.47 7.08
N PRO A 60 11.57 10.04 8.33
CA PRO A 60 11.04 10.93 9.35
C PRO A 60 12.08 11.97 9.77
N THR A 61 11.61 13.13 10.23
CA THR A 61 12.46 14.12 10.89
C THR A 61 12.90 13.62 12.27
N SER A 62 12.02 12.89 12.97
CA SER A 62 12.34 12.20 14.23
C SER A 62 11.42 10.98 14.41
N GLY A 63 11.75 10.14 15.37
CA GLY A 63 11.08 8.87 15.62
C GLY A 63 11.67 7.72 14.82
N ASP A 64 10.96 6.59 14.82
CA ASP A 64 11.43 5.33 14.24
C ASP A 64 10.29 4.57 13.57
N VAL A 65 10.62 3.87 12.48
CA VAL A 65 9.73 2.90 11.81
C VAL A 65 10.39 1.53 11.86
N THR A 66 9.65 0.52 12.31
CA THR A 66 10.04 -0.89 12.21
C THR A 66 9.05 -1.61 11.32
N LEU A 67 9.52 -2.22 10.24
CA LEU A 67 8.73 -2.96 9.27
C LEU A 67 9.23 -4.40 9.21
N ASN A 68 8.35 -5.37 9.42
CA ASN A 68 8.67 -6.80 9.47
C ASN A 68 9.87 -7.09 10.41
N GLY A 69 9.90 -6.46 11.58
CA GLY A 69 10.99 -6.59 12.56
C GLY A 69 12.27 -5.83 12.21
N ILE A 70 12.34 -5.15 11.06
CA ILE A 70 13.51 -4.41 10.59
C ILE A 70 13.35 -2.92 10.91
N ASN A 71 14.23 -2.34 11.74
CA ASN A 71 14.25 -0.89 11.96
C ASN A 71 14.81 -0.18 10.72
N LEU A 72 14.04 0.73 10.14
CA LEU A 72 14.40 1.43 8.90
C LEU A 72 15.35 2.60 9.12
N LYS A 73 15.48 3.12 10.35
CA LYS A 73 16.26 4.33 10.66
C LYS A 73 17.76 4.22 10.34
N PRO A 74 18.49 3.13 10.69
CA PRO A 74 19.91 3.02 10.41
C PRO A 74 20.20 2.70 8.93
N LEU A 75 19.19 2.35 8.12
CA LEU A 75 19.37 1.89 6.75
C LEU A 75 19.62 3.06 5.79
N ASN A 76 20.52 2.86 4.83
CA ASN A 76 20.65 3.74 3.67
C ASN A 76 19.51 3.48 2.67
N GLU A 77 19.44 4.28 1.56
CA GLU A 77 18.32 4.15 0.60
C GLU A 77 18.30 2.80 -0.12
N ASP A 78 19.46 2.26 -0.51
CA ASP A 78 19.52 0.95 -1.18
C ASP A 78 19.02 -0.17 -0.26
N GLN A 79 19.40 -0.13 1.01
CA GLN A 79 18.93 -1.09 2.01
C GLN A 79 17.42 -0.96 2.26
N ARG A 80 16.88 0.27 2.34
CA ARG A 80 15.42 0.48 2.43
C ARG A 80 14.70 -0.02 1.19
N ALA A 81 15.25 0.24 -0.01
CA ALA A 81 14.71 -0.26 -1.26
C ALA A 81 14.66 -1.79 -1.29
N GLU A 82 15.68 -2.47 -0.76
CA GLU A 82 15.71 -3.92 -0.62
C GLU A 82 14.61 -4.41 0.35
N VAL A 83 14.43 -3.77 1.50
CA VAL A 83 13.35 -4.10 2.46
C VAL A 83 11.98 -3.93 1.79
N ARG A 84 11.75 -2.80 1.09
CA ARG A 84 10.50 -2.57 0.33
C ARG A 84 10.27 -3.66 -0.69
N ASN A 85 11.25 -3.92 -1.52
CA ASN A 85 11.14 -4.91 -2.59
C ASN A 85 10.81 -6.31 -2.04
N ARG A 86 11.38 -6.70 -0.89
CA ARG A 86 11.17 -8.03 -0.30
C ARG A 86 9.86 -8.20 0.44
N HIS A 87 9.37 -7.13 1.08
CA HIS A 87 8.29 -7.27 2.08
C HIS A 87 7.06 -6.43 1.78
N VAL A 88 7.15 -5.45 0.87
CA VAL A 88 6.10 -4.46 0.66
C VAL A 88 5.51 -4.55 -0.74
N GLY A 89 4.19 -4.48 -0.82
CA GLY A 89 3.44 -4.19 -2.03
C GLY A 89 2.87 -2.77 -1.98
N PHE A 90 2.70 -2.12 -3.14
CA PHE A 90 2.12 -0.79 -3.25
C PHE A 90 1.02 -0.74 -4.30
N VAL A 91 -0.10 -0.14 -3.93
CA VAL A 91 -1.17 0.28 -4.86
C VAL A 91 -1.40 1.77 -4.67
N PHE A 92 -1.30 2.55 -5.74
CA PHE A 92 -1.45 4.00 -5.73
C PHE A 92 -2.68 4.44 -6.51
N GLN A 93 -3.20 5.61 -6.20
CA GLN A 93 -4.31 6.24 -6.90
C GLN A 93 -4.04 6.45 -8.41
N THR A 94 -2.80 6.74 -8.80
CA THR A 94 -2.38 7.03 -10.18
C THR A 94 -1.74 5.85 -10.90
N PHE A 95 -2.02 4.61 -10.45
CA PHE A 95 -1.55 3.33 -11.00
C PHE A 95 -0.02 3.19 -11.08
N GLN A 96 0.70 4.22 -11.46
CA GLN A 96 2.16 4.31 -11.60
C GLN A 96 2.75 3.15 -12.44
N LEU A 97 2.09 2.83 -13.54
CA LEU A 97 2.63 1.89 -14.50
C LEU A 97 3.72 2.55 -15.35
N VAL A 98 4.72 1.77 -15.72
CA VAL A 98 5.77 2.20 -16.67
C VAL A 98 5.16 2.17 -18.09
N PRO A 99 5.00 3.31 -18.77
CA PRO A 99 4.20 3.38 -20.00
C PRO A 99 4.83 2.65 -21.19
N THR A 100 6.13 2.38 -21.15
CA THR A 100 6.90 1.67 -22.18
C THR A 100 6.93 0.16 -21.98
N LEU A 101 6.37 -0.35 -20.88
CA LEU A 101 6.25 -1.76 -20.56
C LEU A 101 4.81 -2.24 -20.76
N THR A 102 4.64 -3.46 -21.23
CA THR A 102 3.36 -4.15 -21.30
C THR A 102 2.80 -4.44 -19.90
N ALA A 103 1.55 -4.91 -19.80
CA ALA A 103 0.95 -5.28 -18.52
C ALA A 103 1.78 -6.36 -17.80
N VAL A 104 2.16 -7.44 -18.49
CA VAL A 104 2.98 -8.50 -17.88
C VAL A 104 4.34 -7.99 -17.45
N GLU A 105 5.01 -7.17 -18.25
CA GLU A 105 6.30 -6.59 -17.89
C GLU A 105 6.21 -5.65 -16.70
N ASN A 106 5.13 -4.83 -16.59
CA ASN A 106 4.88 -4.03 -15.41
C ASN A 106 4.74 -4.87 -14.15
N VAL A 107 4.05 -6.01 -14.21
CA VAL A 107 3.91 -6.94 -13.09
C VAL A 107 5.25 -7.58 -12.73
N MET A 108 6.10 -7.90 -13.69
CA MET A 108 7.41 -8.54 -13.50
C MET A 108 8.44 -7.67 -12.78
N VAL A 109 8.38 -6.33 -12.95
CA VAL A 109 9.40 -5.36 -12.47
C VAL A 109 9.93 -5.65 -11.06
N PRO A 110 9.11 -5.89 -10.01
CA PRO A 110 9.63 -6.10 -8.66
C PRO A 110 10.57 -7.31 -8.52
N LEU A 111 10.30 -8.40 -9.23
CA LEU A 111 11.12 -9.62 -9.17
C LEU A 111 12.33 -9.55 -10.11
N GLU A 112 12.21 -8.89 -11.25
CA GLU A 112 13.35 -8.64 -12.15
C GLU A 112 14.42 -7.77 -11.46
N LEU A 113 14.00 -6.76 -10.67
CA LEU A 113 14.91 -5.96 -9.86
C LEU A 113 15.66 -6.77 -8.77
N ARG A 114 15.17 -7.97 -8.43
CA ARG A 114 15.89 -8.92 -7.57
C ARG A 114 16.86 -9.82 -8.34
N GLY A 115 16.83 -9.80 -9.66
CA GLY A 115 17.60 -10.71 -10.51
C GLY A 115 17.02 -12.11 -10.54
N GLU A 116 15.72 -12.29 -10.29
CA GLU A 116 15.05 -13.59 -10.41
C GLU A 116 14.94 -14.05 -11.86
N ALA A 117 14.88 -15.37 -12.08
CA ALA A 117 14.88 -15.96 -13.43
C ALA A 117 13.63 -15.54 -14.22
N THR A 118 13.84 -14.87 -15.36
CA THR A 118 12.79 -14.23 -16.16
C THR A 118 11.63 -15.15 -16.53
N ASN A 119 11.87 -16.43 -16.87
CA ASN A 119 10.81 -17.35 -17.24
C ASN A 119 9.84 -17.64 -16.07
N GLN A 120 10.36 -17.89 -14.86
CA GLN A 120 9.53 -18.15 -13.66
C GLN A 120 8.76 -16.90 -13.25
N VAL A 121 9.41 -15.73 -13.33
CA VAL A 121 8.77 -14.44 -13.05
C VAL A 121 7.62 -14.18 -14.02
N ARG A 122 7.82 -14.49 -15.32
CA ARG A 122 6.80 -14.30 -16.35
C ARG A 122 5.59 -15.23 -16.14
N GLU A 123 5.81 -16.50 -15.84
CA GLU A 123 4.73 -17.45 -15.54
C GLU A 123 3.88 -16.95 -14.39
N ARG A 124 4.52 -16.57 -13.27
CA ARG A 124 3.83 -16.02 -12.11
C ARG A 124 3.10 -14.69 -12.41
N ALA A 125 3.67 -13.82 -13.23
CA ALA A 125 3.03 -12.56 -13.63
C ALA A 125 1.77 -12.82 -14.48
N ILE A 126 1.80 -13.82 -15.36
CA ILE A 126 0.64 -14.24 -16.16
C ILE A 126 -0.46 -14.80 -15.24
N GLU A 127 -0.12 -15.70 -14.30
CA GLU A 127 -1.08 -16.23 -13.32
C GLU A 127 -1.79 -15.11 -12.53
N LEU A 128 -1.04 -14.10 -12.06
CA LEU A 128 -1.62 -12.96 -11.37
C LEU A 128 -2.49 -12.09 -12.28
N LEU A 129 -2.11 -11.91 -13.54
CA LEU A 129 -2.95 -11.20 -14.51
C LEU A 129 -4.24 -11.96 -14.81
N GLU A 130 -4.22 -13.28 -14.86
CA GLU A 130 -5.41 -14.11 -14.97
C GLU A 130 -6.31 -13.97 -13.73
N GLU A 131 -5.73 -13.99 -12.51
CA GLU A 131 -6.46 -13.77 -11.26
C GLU A 131 -7.18 -12.41 -11.20
N VAL A 132 -6.59 -11.37 -11.79
CA VAL A 132 -7.21 -10.05 -11.87
C VAL A 132 -8.06 -9.85 -13.14
N GLY A 133 -8.32 -10.91 -13.92
CA GLY A 133 -9.15 -10.89 -15.12
C GLY A 133 -8.52 -10.19 -16.32
N LEU A 134 -7.19 -10.21 -16.44
CA LEU A 134 -6.43 -9.55 -17.52
C LEU A 134 -5.49 -10.51 -18.30
N GLY A 135 -5.71 -11.83 -18.23
CA GLY A 135 -4.88 -12.81 -18.96
C GLY A 135 -4.72 -12.50 -20.44
N GLU A 136 -5.84 -12.23 -21.15
CA GLU A 136 -5.84 -11.88 -22.58
C GLU A 136 -5.26 -10.49 -22.87
N ARG A 137 -5.08 -9.64 -21.84
CA ARG A 137 -4.55 -8.29 -21.95
C ARG A 137 -3.07 -8.19 -21.54
N SER A 138 -2.41 -9.31 -21.23
CA SER A 138 -1.03 -9.36 -20.72
C SER A 138 0.00 -8.62 -21.59
N HIS A 139 -0.23 -8.57 -22.92
CA HIS A 139 0.65 -7.91 -23.89
C HIS A 139 0.27 -6.46 -24.21
N HIS A 140 -0.78 -5.91 -23.60
CA HIS A 140 -1.21 -4.53 -23.83
C HIS A 140 -0.32 -3.54 -23.06
N TYR A 141 -0.08 -2.38 -23.67
CA TYR A 141 0.58 -1.26 -23.01
C TYR A 141 -0.44 -0.47 -22.18
N PRO A 142 -0.02 0.28 -21.14
CA PRO A 142 -0.93 1.08 -20.31
C PRO A 142 -1.86 1.99 -21.12
N THR A 143 -1.40 2.56 -22.21
CA THR A 143 -2.21 3.43 -23.11
C THR A 143 -3.35 2.69 -23.84
N GLN A 144 -3.34 1.37 -23.85
CA GLN A 144 -4.35 0.51 -24.46
C GLN A 144 -5.35 -0.05 -23.42
N LEU A 145 -5.16 0.29 -22.14
CA LEU A 145 -5.93 -0.20 -21.02
C LEU A 145 -6.79 0.94 -20.43
N SER A 146 -8.02 0.61 -20.05
CA SER A 146 -8.88 1.50 -19.26
C SER A 146 -8.26 1.77 -17.87
N GLY A 147 -8.74 2.80 -17.16
CA GLY A 147 -8.26 3.11 -15.80
C GLY A 147 -8.40 1.93 -14.83
N GLY A 148 -9.54 1.24 -14.86
CA GLY A 148 -9.77 0.05 -14.04
C GLY A 148 -8.87 -1.12 -14.42
N GLU A 149 -8.56 -1.32 -15.72
CA GLU A 149 -7.59 -2.34 -16.15
C GLU A 149 -6.18 -1.98 -15.69
N GLN A 150 -5.77 -0.71 -15.81
CA GLN A 150 -4.47 -0.25 -15.32
C GLN A 150 -4.34 -0.47 -13.79
N GLN A 151 -5.39 -0.21 -13.03
CA GLN A 151 -5.40 -0.45 -11.58
C GLN A 151 -5.29 -1.95 -11.27
N ARG A 152 -5.96 -2.83 -12.02
CA ARG A 152 -5.80 -4.27 -11.85
C ARG A 152 -4.37 -4.74 -12.15
N VAL A 153 -3.70 -4.17 -13.16
CA VAL A 153 -2.25 -4.41 -13.39
C VAL A 153 -1.42 -3.94 -12.20
N ALA A 154 -1.71 -2.75 -11.64
CA ALA A 154 -0.99 -2.24 -10.47
C ALA A 154 -1.22 -3.13 -9.22
N VAL A 155 -2.43 -3.67 -9.04
CA VAL A 155 -2.73 -4.65 -7.98
C VAL A 155 -1.92 -5.94 -8.21
N ALA A 156 -1.94 -6.52 -9.39
CA ALA A 156 -1.15 -7.72 -9.71
C ALA A 156 0.35 -7.50 -9.44
N ARG A 157 0.89 -6.34 -9.86
CA ARG A 157 2.27 -5.94 -9.57
C ARG A 157 2.58 -5.87 -8.08
N ALA A 158 1.64 -5.38 -7.29
CA ALA A 158 1.82 -5.25 -5.83
C ALA A 158 1.89 -6.62 -5.13
N PHE A 159 1.31 -7.66 -5.71
CA PHE A 159 1.28 -9.01 -5.14
C PHE A 159 2.31 -9.98 -5.71
N ILE A 160 3.06 -9.62 -6.77
CA ILE A 160 4.01 -10.55 -7.44
C ILE A 160 5.09 -11.09 -6.50
N ASN A 161 5.54 -10.28 -5.55
CA ASN A 161 6.61 -10.60 -4.60
C ASN A 161 6.12 -11.27 -3.30
N ASN A 162 4.83 -11.67 -3.19
CA ASN A 162 4.21 -12.18 -1.97
C ASN A 162 4.48 -11.27 -0.75
N PRO A 163 4.02 -10.02 -0.79
CA PRO A 163 4.36 -9.05 0.23
C PRO A 163 3.82 -9.45 1.60
N LYS A 164 4.56 -9.09 2.65
CA LYS A 164 4.08 -9.24 4.03
C LYS A 164 3.10 -8.14 4.42
N ILE A 165 3.23 -6.98 3.77
CA ILE A 165 2.36 -5.83 3.97
C ILE A 165 2.09 -5.14 2.63
N LEU A 166 0.82 -4.82 2.38
CA LEU A 166 0.36 -4.03 1.25
C LEU A 166 -0.02 -2.64 1.74
N PHE A 167 0.57 -1.62 1.15
CA PHE A 167 0.14 -0.23 1.31
C PHE A 167 -0.69 0.20 0.11
N ALA A 168 -1.88 0.72 0.36
CA ALA A 168 -2.78 1.24 -0.68
C ALA A 168 -3.14 2.71 -0.36
N ASP A 169 -2.79 3.63 -1.26
CA ASP A 169 -3.09 5.05 -1.13
C ASP A 169 -4.19 5.44 -2.11
N GLU A 170 -5.43 5.64 -1.58
CA GLU A 170 -6.63 5.99 -2.35
C GLU A 170 -6.81 5.10 -3.62
N PRO A 171 -6.81 3.76 -3.49
CA PRO A 171 -6.66 2.84 -4.62
C PRO A 171 -7.78 2.93 -5.67
N THR A 172 -8.91 3.55 -5.32
CA THR A 172 -10.08 3.70 -6.19
C THR A 172 -10.44 5.15 -6.50
N GLY A 173 -9.66 6.11 -5.99
CA GLY A 173 -9.97 7.53 -6.07
C GLY A 173 -10.05 8.14 -7.49
N ASN A 174 -9.55 7.45 -8.52
CA ASN A 174 -9.62 7.86 -9.93
C ASN A 174 -10.56 7.00 -10.78
N LEU A 175 -11.39 6.17 -10.15
CA LEU A 175 -12.29 5.23 -10.82
C LEU A 175 -13.76 5.62 -10.59
N ASP A 176 -14.64 5.19 -11.48
CA ASP A 176 -16.07 5.22 -11.20
C ASP A 176 -16.44 4.23 -10.10
N SER A 177 -17.62 4.42 -9.50
CA SER A 177 -18.03 3.66 -8.30
C SER A 177 -18.09 2.14 -8.54
N GLU A 178 -18.58 1.69 -9.69
CA GLU A 178 -18.71 0.25 -10.01
C GLU A 178 -17.31 -0.39 -10.17
N THR A 179 -16.45 0.26 -10.96
CA THR A 179 -15.06 -0.17 -11.15
C THR A 179 -14.29 -0.13 -9.82
N GLY A 180 -14.52 0.91 -9.00
CA GLY A 180 -13.91 1.07 -7.68
C GLY A 180 -14.25 -0.10 -6.77
N GLU A 181 -15.52 -0.46 -6.63
CA GLU A 181 -15.97 -1.59 -5.80
C GLU A 181 -15.33 -2.92 -6.23
N HIS A 182 -15.21 -3.15 -7.55
CA HIS A 182 -14.51 -4.33 -8.06
C HIS A 182 -13.02 -4.37 -7.65
N ILE A 183 -12.32 -3.24 -7.72
CA ILE A 183 -10.91 -3.14 -7.30
C ILE A 183 -10.75 -3.36 -5.79
N GLU A 184 -11.64 -2.78 -4.98
CA GLU A 184 -11.64 -2.99 -3.53
C GLU A 184 -11.79 -4.47 -3.18
N ASN A 185 -12.82 -5.12 -3.72
CA ASN A 185 -13.06 -6.54 -3.50
C ASN A 185 -11.84 -7.39 -3.92
N LEU A 186 -11.24 -7.07 -5.07
CA LEU A 186 -10.03 -7.74 -5.55
C LEU A 186 -8.84 -7.59 -4.58
N ILE A 187 -8.61 -6.38 -4.05
CA ILE A 187 -7.54 -6.13 -3.06
C ILE A 187 -7.78 -6.96 -1.80
N PHE A 188 -9.01 -6.96 -1.25
CA PHE A 188 -9.33 -7.73 -0.04
C PHE A 188 -9.26 -9.23 -0.27
N ASP A 189 -9.68 -9.73 -1.44
CA ASP A 189 -9.63 -11.16 -1.77
C ASP A 189 -8.19 -11.65 -1.88
N LEU A 190 -7.33 -10.94 -2.63
CA LEU A 190 -5.91 -11.26 -2.74
C LEU A 190 -5.19 -11.15 -1.39
N ASN A 191 -5.52 -10.12 -0.60
CA ASN A 191 -4.98 -9.92 0.74
C ASN A 191 -5.29 -11.13 1.64
N ARG A 192 -6.55 -11.56 1.69
CA ARG A 192 -6.98 -12.75 2.46
C ARG A 192 -6.33 -14.03 1.96
N LYS A 193 -6.28 -14.22 0.62
CA LYS A 193 -5.70 -15.42 0.00
C LYS A 193 -4.22 -15.58 0.33
N GLN A 194 -3.46 -14.48 0.37
CA GLN A 194 -2.01 -14.50 0.64
C GLN A 194 -1.64 -14.27 2.10
N GLY A 195 -2.62 -13.97 2.98
CA GLY A 195 -2.36 -13.64 4.38
C GLY A 195 -1.52 -12.38 4.56
N THR A 196 -1.65 -11.43 3.65
CA THR A 196 -0.91 -10.15 3.67
C THR A 196 -1.57 -9.18 4.67
N THR A 197 -0.81 -8.35 5.36
CA THR A 197 -1.36 -7.23 6.13
C THR A 197 -1.71 -6.09 5.19
N LEU A 198 -2.90 -5.49 5.32
CA LEU A 198 -3.32 -4.36 4.50
C LEU A 198 -3.29 -3.06 5.31
N VAL A 199 -2.61 -2.04 4.78
CA VAL A 199 -2.70 -0.65 5.27
C VAL A 199 -3.27 0.22 4.16
N LEU A 200 -4.49 0.67 4.35
CA LEU A 200 -5.27 1.43 3.38
C LEU A 200 -5.41 2.89 3.82
N VAL A 201 -5.00 3.82 2.98
CA VAL A 201 -5.32 5.25 3.15
C VAL A 201 -6.52 5.57 2.27
N THR A 202 -7.56 6.13 2.87
CA THR A 202 -8.75 6.54 2.14
C THR A 202 -9.49 7.68 2.84
N HIS A 203 -10.30 8.41 2.11
CA HIS A 203 -11.32 9.33 2.63
C HIS A 203 -12.73 8.71 2.58
N ASP A 204 -12.88 7.55 1.94
CA ASP A 204 -14.11 6.78 1.87
C ASP A 204 -14.30 6.00 3.18
N LEU A 205 -15.38 6.31 3.91
CA LEU A 205 -15.69 5.67 5.18
C LEU A 205 -16.28 4.27 5.00
N ASP A 206 -17.00 4.02 3.91
CA ASP A 206 -17.58 2.71 3.63
C ASP A 206 -16.46 1.70 3.33
N LEU A 207 -15.43 2.14 2.59
CA LEU A 207 -14.23 1.34 2.36
C LEU A 207 -13.44 1.11 3.67
N ALA A 208 -13.26 2.16 4.49
CA ALA A 208 -12.60 2.02 5.78
C ALA A 208 -13.35 1.06 6.71
N ASP A 209 -14.69 1.03 6.59
CA ASP A 209 -15.55 0.14 7.37
C ASP A 209 -15.42 -1.34 6.99
N LYS A 210 -14.79 -1.68 5.87
CA LYS A 210 -14.43 -3.06 5.53
C LYS A 210 -13.17 -3.56 6.25
N CYS A 211 -12.37 -2.66 6.88
CA CYS A 211 -11.13 -3.02 7.58
C CYS A 211 -11.38 -3.42 9.04
N ASP A 212 -10.46 -4.24 9.59
CA ASP A 212 -10.49 -4.71 10.98
C ASP A 212 -10.19 -3.60 11.99
N ARG A 213 -9.44 -2.57 11.56
CA ARG A 213 -9.02 -1.44 12.39
C ARG A 213 -9.10 -0.14 11.60
N VAL A 214 -9.55 0.93 12.26
CA VAL A 214 -9.61 2.28 11.68
C VAL A 214 -8.84 3.26 12.56
N ILE A 215 -7.81 3.87 11.99
CA ILE A 215 -7.01 4.94 12.60
C ILE A 215 -7.39 6.26 11.94
N LYS A 216 -7.87 7.22 12.73
CA LYS A 216 -8.23 8.54 12.23
C LYS A 216 -7.11 9.53 12.51
N LEU A 217 -6.65 10.21 11.45
CA LEU A 217 -5.69 11.31 11.53
C LEU A 217 -6.38 12.66 11.47
N LYS A 218 -5.89 13.58 12.30
CA LYS A 218 -6.29 14.99 12.30
C LYS A 218 -5.08 15.86 12.61
N ASN A 219 -4.78 16.83 11.75
CA ASN A 219 -3.65 17.76 11.91
C ASN A 219 -2.29 17.07 12.14
N GLY A 220 -2.07 15.92 11.51
CA GLY A 220 -0.82 15.15 11.64
C GLY A 220 -0.73 14.23 12.83
N GLU A 221 -1.73 14.19 13.71
CA GLU A 221 -1.79 13.38 14.92
C GLU A 221 -2.87 12.28 14.81
N VAL A 222 -2.78 11.24 15.66
CA VAL A 222 -3.83 10.23 15.79
C VAL A 222 -4.95 10.80 16.65
N ASP A 223 -6.13 11.01 16.05
CA ASP A 223 -7.35 11.50 16.71
C ASP A 223 -8.13 10.35 17.37
N SER A 224 -8.21 9.20 16.70
CA SER A 224 -8.81 7.98 17.25
C SER A 224 -8.22 6.73 16.62
N ASP A 225 -8.31 5.60 17.33
CA ASP A 225 -7.79 4.30 16.94
C ASP A 225 -8.75 3.22 17.44
N VAL A 226 -9.49 2.60 16.52
CA VAL A 226 -10.60 1.71 16.84
C VAL A 226 -10.40 0.36 16.16
N PHE A 227 -10.38 -0.71 16.94
CA PHE A 227 -10.50 -2.08 16.44
C PHE A 227 -11.98 -2.44 16.34
N LYS A 228 -12.36 -3.04 15.22
CA LYS A 228 -13.67 -3.67 15.11
C LYS A 228 -13.63 -5.01 15.84
N SER A 229 -14.53 -5.20 16.78
CA SER A 229 -14.69 -6.50 17.43
C SER A 229 -15.09 -7.53 16.38
N SER A 230 -14.35 -8.63 16.30
CA SER A 230 -14.69 -9.81 15.48
C SER A 230 -16.01 -10.39 16.02
N GLY A 231 -17.17 -9.88 15.57
CA GLY A 231 -18.43 -10.38 16.13
C GLY A 231 -19.73 -9.68 15.73
N GLU A 232 -19.74 -8.68 14.88
CA GLU A 232 -21.01 -8.19 14.30
C GLU A 232 -21.01 -8.36 12.78
N ALA A 233 -21.22 -9.61 12.36
CA ALA A 233 -21.79 -9.86 11.06
C ALA A 233 -23.23 -9.32 11.11
N VAL A 234 -23.48 -8.20 10.45
CA VAL A 234 -24.84 -7.68 10.25
C VAL A 234 -25.62 -8.76 9.49
N ALA A 235 -26.66 -9.29 10.16
CA ALA A 235 -27.64 -10.23 9.63
C ALA A 235 -28.56 -9.55 8.59
#